data_2db00b042f5a879dcc558fb3f8204afe
#
_entry.id   2db00b042f5a879dcc558fb3f8204afe
#
_cell.length_a   1.000
_cell.length_b   1.000
_cell.length_c   1.000
_cell.angle_alpha   90.00
_cell.angle_beta   90.00
_cell.angle_gamma   90.00
#
_symmetry.space_group_name_H-M   'P 1'
#
loop_
_entity.id
_entity.type
_entity.pdbx_description
1 polymer ?
#
loop_
_entity_poly.entity_id
_entity_poly.type
_entity_poly.pdbx_seq_one_letter_code
_entity_poly.pdbx_strand_id
1 'polypeptide(L)'
;MAQIGKAATRDARSARPGAAQMTQFLESLAESSNVAASARAAGVSGDAMYRERRRNAGFAARWQEALCEGFARLEAELLSEALVAPSGNVKDATLKSRAQKYRLGLALLAAHRAAVRGAKLPGGSGAAAQGSAKERLRAKLYAMHAQMEAEAAAEADQDDGA
;
A
#
# COMPACT_ATOMS: atom_id res chain seq x y z
N MET A 1 -14.50 -7.04 -44.15
CA MET A 1 -14.16 -8.21 -43.30
C MET A 1 -13.11 -7.88 -42.23
N ALA A 2 -13.42 -6.98 -41.27
CA ALA A 2 -12.41 -6.56 -40.25
C ALA A 2 -13.00 -6.36 -38.85
N GLN A 3 -14.03 -7.11 -38.44
CA GLN A 3 -14.65 -6.97 -37.12
C GLN A 3 -14.51 -8.21 -36.21
N ILE A 4 -13.98 -9.32 -36.69
CA ILE A 4 -13.95 -10.60 -35.93
C ILE A 4 -12.79 -10.64 -34.93
N GLY A 5 -11.69 -9.90 -35.16
CA GLY A 5 -10.50 -9.94 -34.30
C GLY A 5 -10.62 -9.22 -32.95
N LYS A 6 -11.51 -8.23 -32.83
CA LYS A 6 -11.60 -7.37 -31.63
C LYS A 6 -12.51 -7.93 -30.52
N ALA A 7 -13.46 -8.79 -30.86
CA ALA A 7 -14.35 -9.45 -29.89
C ALA A 7 -13.64 -10.60 -29.18
N ALA A 8 -12.91 -11.46 -29.91
CA ALA A 8 -12.18 -12.60 -29.34
C ALA A 8 -11.09 -12.18 -28.35
N THR A 9 -10.44 -11.03 -28.55
CA THR A 9 -9.43 -10.50 -27.62
C THR A 9 -10.05 -9.88 -26.35
N ARG A 10 -11.30 -9.44 -26.40
CA ARG A 10 -12.02 -8.96 -25.19
C ARG A 10 -12.44 -10.10 -24.28
N ASP A 11 -12.96 -11.19 -24.85
CA ASP A 11 -13.42 -12.35 -24.07
C ASP A 11 -12.26 -13.08 -23.39
N ALA A 12 -11.12 -13.22 -24.05
CA ALA A 12 -9.91 -13.80 -23.45
C ALA A 12 -9.38 -12.97 -22.25
N ARG A 13 -9.50 -11.64 -22.29
CA ARG A 13 -9.10 -10.75 -21.20
C ARG A 13 -10.08 -10.74 -20.02
N SER A 14 -11.31 -11.16 -20.24
CA SER A 14 -12.37 -11.23 -19.22
C SER A 14 -12.45 -12.61 -18.54
N ALA A 15 -11.89 -13.64 -19.14
CA ALA A 15 -11.88 -14.98 -18.61
C ALA A 15 -11.13 -15.08 -17.27
N ARG A 16 -11.51 -16.07 -16.47
CA ARG A 16 -10.81 -16.37 -15.21
C ARG A 16 -9.38 -16.82 -15.52
N PRO A 17 -8.34 -16.25 -14.86
CA PRO A 17 -6.96 -16.67 -15.07
C PRO A 17 -6.76 -18.16 -14.72
N GLY A 18 -6.05 -18.88 -15.58
CA GLY A 18 -5.63 -20.25 -15.32
C GLY A 18 -4.47 -20.32 -14.32
N ALA A 19 -4.21 -21.51 -13.78
CA ALA A 19 -3.13 -21.73 -12.81
C ALA A 19 -1.75 -21.31 -13.34
N ALA A 20 -1.42 -21.67 -14.59
CA ALA A 20 -0.18 -21.28 -15.23
C ALA A 20 -0.03 -19.77 -15.38
N GLN A 21 -1.11 -19.08 -15.76
CA GLN A 21 -1.11 -17.61 -15.87
C GLN A 21 -0.94 -16.93 -14.51
N MET A 22 -1.55 -17.47 -13.46
CA MET A 22 -1.37 -16.95 -12.09
C MET A 22 0.07 -17.14 -11.61
N THR A 23 0.70 -18.28 -11.91
CA THR A 23 2.10 -18.52 -11.55
C THR A 23 3.03 -17.56 -12.30
N GLN A 24 2.91 -17.46 -13.62
CA GLN A 24 3.71 -16.53 -14.44
C GLN A 24 3.54 -15.08 -14.01
N PHE A 25 2.31 -14.69 -13.66
CA PHE A 25 2.04 -13.35 -13.13
C PHE A 25 2.80 -13.10 -11.82
N LEU A 26 2.78 -14.07 -10.87
CA LEU A 26 3.44 -13.91 -9.57
C LEU A 26 4.96 -13.86 -9.70
N GLU A 27 5.55 -14.69 -10.57
CA GLU A 27 6.98 -14.66 -10.88
C GLU A 27 7.40 -13.29 -11.43
N SER A 28 6.69 -12.81 -12.47
CA SER A 28 6.95 -11.49 -13.03
C SER A 28 6.69 -10.35 -12.05
N LEU A 29 5.74 -10.52 -11.12
CA LEU A 29 5.46 -9.52 -10.07
C LEU A 29 6.58 -9.46 -9.03
N ALA A 30 7.15 -10.61 -8.63
CA ALA A 30 8.29 -10.67 -7.73
C ALA A 30 9.52 -9.97 -8.34
N GLU A 31 9.71 -10.11 -9.65
CA GLU A 31 10.84 -9.49 -10.36
C GLU A 31 10.66 -7.99 -10.58
N SER A 32 9.47 -7.57 -11.03
CA SER A 32 9.23 -6.21 -11.52
C SER A 32 8.50 -5.29 -10.54
N SER A 33 7.81 -5.87 -9.55
CA SER A 33 6.85 -5.17 -8.68
C SER A 33 5.80 -4.34 -9.45
N ASN A 34 5.57 -4.67 -10.73
CA ASN A 34 4.71 -3.94 -11.65
C ASN A 34 3.53 -4.81 -12.12
N VAL A 35 2.37 -4.62 -11.48
CA VAL A 35 1.15 -5.39 -11.77
C VAL A 35 0.75 -5.33 -13.24
N ALA A 36 0.84 -4.17 -13.88
CA ALA A 36 0.44 -4.02 -15.29
C ALA A 36 1.39 -4.75 -16.25
N ALA A 37 2.69 -4.70 -15.98
CA ALA A 37 3.70 -5.43 -16.77
C ALA A 37 3.55 -6.94 -16.57
N SER A 38 3.40 -7.40 -15.32
CA SER A 38 3.24 -8.82 -14.97
C SER A 38 1.95 -9.42 -15.55
N ALA A 39 0.85 -8.67 -15.55
CA ALA A 39 -0.40 -9.11 -16.17
C ALA A 39 -0.24 -9.26 -17.69
N ARG A 40 0.47 -8.34 -18.35
CA ARG A 40 0.78 -8.45 -19.79
C ARG A 40 1.66 -9.66 -20.08
N ALA A 41 2.69 -9.90 -19.26
CA ALA A 41 3.58 -11.06 -19.41
C ALA A 41 2.80 -12.38 -19.28
N ALA A 42 1.83 -12.45 -18.37
CA ALA A 42 0.97 -13.62 -18.18
C ALA A 42 -0.20 -13.70 -19.19
N GLY A 43 -0.33 -12.76 -20.13
CA GLY A 43 -1.41 -12.75 -21.13
C GLY A 43 -2.81 -12.50 -20.55
N VAL A 44 -2.91 -11.81 -19.42
CA VAL A 44 -4.16 -11.52 -18.70
C VAL A 44 -4.34 -10.03 -18.46
N SER A 45 -5.54 -9.62 -18.05
CA SER A 45 -5.76 -8.24 -17.64
C SER A 45 -5.45 -8.05 -16.14
N GLY A 46 -4.93 -6.88 -15.77
CA GLY A 46 -4.72 -6.52 -14.36
C GLY A 46 -6.01 -6.63 -13.54
N ASP A 47 -7.15 -6.24 -14.12
CA ASP A 47 -8.46 -6.35 -13.45
C ASP A 47 -8.85 -7.80 -13.15
N ALA A 48 -8.50 -8.75 -14.02
CA ALA A 48 -8.73 -10.18 -13.77
C ALA A 48 -7.89 -10.65 -12.59
N MET A 49 -6.63 -10.22 -12.49
CA MET A 49 -5.74 -10.54 -11.37
C MET A 49 -6.23 -9.92 -10.05
N TYR A 50 -6.68 -8.67 -10.04
CA TYR A 50 -7.29 -8.06 -8.86
C TYR A 50 -8.59 -8.73 -8.43
N ARG A 51 -9.42 -9.19 -9.38
CA ARG A 51 -10.61 -9.98 -9.07
C ARG A 51 -10.26 -11.33 -8.46
N GLU A 52 -9.26 -12.02 -9.01
CA GLU A 52 -8.80 -13.30 -8.47
C GLU A 52 -8.20 -13.15 -7.08
N ARG A 53 -7.38 -12.12 -6.85
CA ARG A 53 -6.84 -11.80 -5.52
C ARG A 53 -7.95 -11.61 -4.46
N ARG A 54 -9.09 -11.01 -4.81
CA ARG A 54 -10.21 -10.82 -3.86
C ARG A 54 -10.96 -12.11 -3.58
N ARG A 55 -10.97 -13.07 -4.53
CA ARG A 55 -11.75 -14.32 -4.42
C ARG A 55 -10.94 -15.49 -3.89
N ASN A 56 -9.63 -15.47 -4.09
CA ASN A 56 -8.74 -16.59 -3.80
C ASN A 56 -7.69 -16.15 -2.77
N ALA A 57 -7.91 -16.57 -1.52
CA ALA A 57 -7.04 -16.23 -0.40
C ALA A 57 -5.60 -16.77 -0.59
N GLY A 58 -5.45 -17.98 -1.18
CA GLY A 58 -4.13 -18.55 -1.48
C GLY A 58 -3.37 -17.72 -2.53
N PHE A 59 -4.07 -17.25 -3.56
CA PHE A 59 -3.47 -16.36 -4.54
C PHE A 59 -3.13 -14.99 -3.92
N ALA A 60 -3.98 -14.47 -3.02
CA ALA A 60 -3.72 -13.23 -2.30
C ALA A 60 -2.46 -13.31 -1.41
N ALA A 61 -2.26 -14.44 -0.72
CA ALA A 61 -1.06 -14.68 0.08
C ALA A 61 0.21 -14.69 -0.80
N ARG A 62 0.21 -15.49 -1.88
CA ARG A 62 1.33 -15.54 -2.85
C ARG A 62 1.60 -14.19 -3.53
N TRP A 63 0.56 -13.39 -3.78
CA TRP A 63 0.72 -12.02 -4.27
C TRP A 63 1.48 -11.15 -3.27
N GLN A 64 1.14 -11.28 -1.98
CA GLN A 64 1.84 -10.54 -0.93
C GLN A 64 3.31 -10.97 -0.83
N GLU A 65 3.59 -12.28 -0.92
CA GLU A 65 4.96 -12.82 -0.96
C GLU A 65 5.76 -12.24 -2.14
N ALA A 66 5.18 -12.23 -3.34
CA ALA A 66 5.82 -11.65 -4.52
C ALA A 66 6.15 -10.15 -4.35
N LEU A 67 5.29 -9.38 -3.69
CA LEU A 67 5.58 -7.98 -3.36
C LEU A 67 6.66 -7.85 -2.28
N CYS A 68 6.74 -8.77 -1.31
CA CYS A 68 7.82 -8.77 -0.31
C CYS A 68 9.19 -8.97 -0.97
N GLU A 69 9.30 -9.83 -1.98
CA GLU A 69 10.52 -9.97 -2.80
C GLU A 69 10.91 -8.66 -3.48
N GLY A 70 9.94 -7.95 -4.05
CA GLY A 70 10.19 -6.63 -4.65
C GLY A 70 10.70 -5.59 -3.64
N PHE A 71 10.20 -5.61 -2.41
CA PHE A 71 10.70 -4.74 -1.35
C PHE A 71 12.12 -5.14 -0.89
N ALA A 72 12.42 -6.43 -0.81
CA ALA A 72 13.77 -6.91 -0.49
C ALA A 72 14.79 -6.47 -1.56
N ARG A 73 14.40 -6.54 -2.84
CA ARG A 73 15.23 -6.02 -3.95
C ARG A 73 15.44 -4.51 -3.85
N LEU A 74 14.37 -3.74 -3.62
CA LEU A 74 14.48 -2.28 -3.44
C LEU A 74 15.44 -1.93 -2.28
N GLU A 75 15.37 -2.67 -1.18
CA GLU A 75 16.27 -2.49 -0.03
C GLU A 75 17.73 -2.76 -0.42
N ALA A 76 18.00 -3.86 -1.13
CA ALA A 76 19.33 -4.21 -1.60
C ALA A 76 19.90 -3.18 -2.57
N GLU A 77 19.08 -2.69 -3.53
CA GLU A 77 19.47 -1.64 -4.47
C GLU A 77 19.82 -0.33 -3.75
N LEU A 78 18.97 0.11 -2.83
CA LEU A 78 19.22 1.35 -2.06
C LEU A 78 20.46 1.23 -1.19
N LEU A 79 20.70 0.07 -0.57
CA LEU A 79 21.92 -0.20 0.19
C LEU A 79 23.17 -0.19 -0.69
N SER A 80 23.10 -0.86 -1.86
CA SER A 80 24.20 -0.87 -2.83
C SER A 80 24.54 0.54 -3.30
N GLU A 81 23.53 1.34 -3.67
CA GLU A 81 23.74 2.73 -4.10
C GLU A 81 24.27 3.64 -2.95
N ALA A 82 23.88 3.37 -1.70
CA ALA A 82 24.34 4.15 -0.55
C ALA A 82 25.79 3.85 -0.17
N LEU A 83 26.23 2.61 -0.39
CA LEU A 83 27.60 2.16 -0.09
C LEU A 83 28.61 2.58 -1.17
N VAL A 84 28.16 2.85 -2.39
CA VAL A 84 29.01 3.29 -3.50
C VAL A 84 29.09 4.82 -3.49
N ALA A 85 30.26 5.36 -3.19
CA ALA A 85 30.49 6.79 -3.30
C ALA A 85 30.30 7.25 -4.76
N PRO A 86 29.65 8.40 -5.00
CA PRO A 86 29.52 8.92 -6.36
C PRO A 86 30.89 9.24 -6.93
N SER A 87 31.27 8.56 -8.00
CA SER A 87 32.51 8.79 -8.72
C SER A 87 32.34 9.94 -9.72
N GLY A 88 33.24 10.93 -9.69
CA GLY A 88 33.32 12.00 -10.67
C GLY A 88 32.45 13.25 -10.38
N ASN A 89 32.47 14.18 -11.32
CA ASN A 89 31.77 15.46 -11.21
C ASN A 89 30.25 15.26 -11.47
N VAL A 90 29.48 15.01 -10.41
CA VAL A 90 28.04 14.73 -10.51
C VAL A 90 27.27 16.05 -10.59
N LYS A 91 26.49 16.25 -11.65
CA LYS A 91 25.64 17.44 -11.80
C LYS A 91 24.59 17.52 -10.69
N ASP A 92 24.29 18.73 -10.20
CA ASP A 92 23.29 18.99 -9.15
C ASP A 92 21.92 18.34 -9.41
N ALA A 93 21.47 18.32 -10.67
CA ALA A 93 20.21 17.68 -11.06
C ALA A 93 20.22 16.17 -10.74
N THR A 94 21.36 15.49 -10.97
CA THR A 94 21.51 14.06 -10.65
C THR A 94 21.51 13.82 -9.15
N LEU A 95 22.15 14.68 -8.36
CA LEU A 95 22.15 14.60 -6.90
C LEU A 95 20.73 14.77 -6.32
N LYS A 96 19.98 15.76 -6.83
CA LYS A 96 18.58 15.99 -6.43
C LYS A 96 17.68 14.80 -6.77
N SER A 97 17.83 14.22 -7.97
CA SER A 97 17.08 13.04 -8.39
C SER A 97 17.39 11.81 -7.51
N ARG A 98 18.68 11.58 -7.19
CA ARG A 98 19.08 10.50 -6.27
C ARG A 98 18.52 10.73 -4.87
N ALA A 99 18.62 11.93 -4.34
CA ALA A 99 18.07 12.26 -3.02
C ALA A 99 16.54 12.01 -2.97
N GLN A 100 15.82 12.36 -4.03
CA GLN A 100 14.39 12.09 -4.13
C GLN A 100 14.09 10.59 -4.20
N LYS A 101 14.86 9.81 -4.97
CA LYS A 101 14.75 8.35 -5.03
C LYS A 101 14.96 7.72 -3.66
N TYR A 102 16.01 8.13 -2.92
CA TYR A 102 16.26 7.62 -1.57
C TYR A 102 15.14 7.98 -0.58
N ARG A 103 14.66 9.20 -0.59
CA ARG A 103 13.55 9.62 0.29
C ARG A 103 12.30 8.79 0.05
N LEU A 104 11.93 8.58 -1.21
CA LEU A 104 10.78 7.77 -1.58
C LEU A 104 11.00 6.30 -1.21
N GLY A 105 12.16 5.74 -1.53
CA GLY A 105 12.51 4.35 -1.23
C GLY A 105 12.50 4.06 0.27
N LEU A 106 13.09 4.92 1.09
CA LEU A 106 13.09 4.79 2.55
C LEU A 106 11.67 4.89 3.13
N ALA A 107 10.84 5.81 2.61
CA ALA A 107 9.44 5.94 3.03
C ALA A 107 8.63 4.68 2.71
N LEU A 108 8.81 4.10 1.51
CA LEU A 108 8.16 2.85 1.10
C LEU A 108 8.61 1.67 1.95
N LEU A 109 9.91 1.52 2.22
CA LEU A 109 10.44 0.47 3.07
C LEU A 109 9.95 0.59 4.52
N ALA A 110 9.90 1.80 5.07
CA ALA A 110 9.36 2.04 6.41
C ALA A 110 7.87 1.66 6.50
N ALA A 111 7.07 2.04 5.50
CA ALA A 111 5.66 1.69 5.40
C ALA A 111 5.46 0.16 5.27
N HIS A 112 6.25 -0.51 4.43
CA HIS A 112 6.20 -1.96 4.26
C HIS A 112 6.57 -2.69 5.56
N ARG A 113 7.67 -2.30 6.22
CA ARG A 113 8.09 -2.89 7.51
C ARG A 113 7.04 -2.70 8.60
N ALA A 114 6.38 -1.54 8.65
CA ALA A 114 5.28 -1.29 9.57
C ALA A 114 4.07 -2.21 9.28
N ALA A 115 3.72 -2.39 8.01
CA ALA A 115 2.64 -3.29 7.61
C ALA A 115 2.93 -4.76 7.95
N VAL A 116 4.14 -5.24 7.68
CA VAL A 116 4.58 -6.62 7.99
C VAL A 116 4.60 -6.88 9.50
N ARG A 117 4.99 -5.91 10.30
CA ARG A 117 5.00 -6.03 11.78
C ARG A 117 3.61 -5.87 12.40
N GLY A 118 2.56 -5.71 11.61
CA GLY A 118 1.21 -5.45 12.11
C GLY A 118 1.03 -4.06 12.74
N ALA A 119 2.02 -3.18 12.59
CA ALA A 119 1.91 -1.79 13.01
C ALA A 119 0.90 -1.07 12.12
N LYS A 120 -0.12 -0.47 12.73
CA LYS A 120 -1.16 0.28 12.04
C LYS A 120 -0.53 1.51 11.36
N LEU A 121 -0.49 1.54 10.03
CA LEU A 121 -0.02 2.70 9.27
C LEU A 121 -0.89 3.93 9.61
N PRO A 122 -0.30 5.07 9.92
CA PRO A 122 -1.07 6.31 10.00
C PRO A 122 -1.59 6.64 8.60
N GLY A 123 -2.89 6.46 8.35
CA GLY A 123 -3.55 6.77 7.07
C GLY A 123 -4.10 5.60 6.26
N GLY A 124 -3.90 4.35 6.67
CA GLY A 124 -4.49 3.18 6.01
C GLY A 124 -5.97 3.01 6.39
N SER A 125 -6.89 3.42 5.52
CA SER A 125 -8.33 3.21 5.69
C SER A 125 -8.71 1.75 5.39
N GLY A 126 -8.41 0.83 6.31
CA GLY A 126 -9.05 -0.47 6.32
C GLY A 126 -10.44 -0.36 6.96
N ALA A 127 -11.47 -0.95 6.37
CA ALA A 127 -12.85 -0.90 6.85
C ALA A 127 -12.98 -1.32 8.34
N ALA A 128 -12.10 -2.18 8.85
CA ALA A 128 -12.01 -2.54 10.26
C ALA A 128 -11.50 -1.41 11.16
N ALA A 129 -10.79 -0.40 10.60
CA ALA A 129 -10.29 0.74 11.36
C ALA A 129 -11.35 1.83 11.54
N GLN A 130 -12.39 1.87 10.72
CA GLN A 130 -13.43 2.91 10.79
C GLN A 130 -14.31 2.76 12.03
N GLY A 131 -14.67 1.53 12.44
CA GLY A 131 -15.37 1.28 13.71
C GLY A 131 -14.56 1.76 14.90
N SER A 132 -13.31 1.37 14.99
CA SER A 132 -12.43 1.74 16.11
C SER A 132 -12.05 3.23 16.11
N ALA A 133 -11.99 3.92 14.98
CA ALA A 133 -11.75 5.36 14.90
C ALA A 133 -12.99 6.16 15.31
N LYS A 134 -14.17 5.72 14.87
CA LYS A 134 -15.46 6.31 15.26
C LYS A 134 -15.75 6.14 16.76
N GLU A 135 -15.44 4.97 17.31
CA GLU A 135 -15.55 4.70 18.74
C GLU A 135 -14.58 5.55 19.55
N ARG A 136 -13.33 5.70 19.11
CA ARG A 136 -12.35 6.58 19.76
C ARG A 136 -12.74 8.05 19.69
N LEU A 137 -13.30 8.50 18.57
CA LEU A 137 -13.80 9.86 18.44
C LEU A 137 -14.99 10.10 19.38
N ARG A 138 -15.93 9.14 19.44
CA ARG A 138 -17.04 9.19 20.39
C ARG A 138 -16.55 9.24 21.83
N ALA A 139 -15.66 8.34 22.23
CA ALA A 139 -15.12 8.32 23.59
C ALA A 139 -14.44 9.66 23.95
N LYS A 140 -13.71 10.27 22.99
CA LYS A 140 -13.07 11.57 23.19
C LYS A 140 -14.08 12.70 23.31
N LEU A 141 -15.16 12.68 22.50
CA LEU A 141 -16.24 13.66 22.61
C LEU A 141 -16.99 13.55 23.94
N TYR A 142 -17.28 12.33 24.41
CA TYR A 142 -17.90 12.14 25.72
C TYR A 142 -17.00 12.60 26.88
N ALA A 143 -15.69 12.33 26.79
CA ALA A 143 -14.74 12.81 27.80
C ALA A 143 -14.65 14.35 27.84
N MET A 144 -14.63 15.00 26.68
CA MET A 144 -14.64 16.47 26.59
C MET A 144 -15.95 17.06 27.15
N HIS A 145 -17.10 16.44 26.84
CA HIS A 145 -18.40 16.91 27.33
C HIS A 145 -18.49 16.79 28.87
N ALA A 146 -18.06 15.65 29.41
CA ALA A 146 -18.00 15.44 30.86
C ALA A 146 -17.05 16.44 31.56
N GLN A 147 -15.94 16.80 30.91
CA GLN A 147 -15.01 17.80 31.42
C GLN A 147 -15.61 19.21 31.43
N MET A 148 -16.32 19.59 30.37
CA MET A 148 -17.04 20.86 30.31
C MET A 148 -18.17 20.96 31.37
N GLU A 149 -18.90 19.85 31.57
CA GLU A 149 -19.96 19.80 32.62
C GLU A 149 -19.36 19.92 34.01
N ALA A 150 -18.21 19.29 34.27
CA ALA A 150 -17.52 19.40 35.55
C ALA A 150 -16.95 20.81 35.80
N GLU A 151 -16.42 21.47 34.76
CA GLU A 151 -15.96 22.86 34.84
C GLU A 151 -17.13 23.83 35.11
N ALA A 152 -18.24 23.65 34.39
CA ALA A 152 -19.43 24.48 34.59
C ALA A 152 -20.07 24.30 36.01
N ALA A 153 -20.04 23.06 36.52
CA ALA A 153 -20.51 22.79 37.90
C ALA A 153 -19.58 23.43 38.95
N ALA A 154 -18.26 23.41 38.71
CA ALA A 154 -17.28 24.06 39.61
C ALA A 154 -17.37 25.58 39.59
N GLU A 155 -17.69 26.19 38.46
CA GLU A 155 -17.94 27.65 38.36
C GLU A 155 -19.23 28.04 39.07
N ALA A 156 -20.30 27.24 38.98
CA ALA A 156 -21.58 27.50 39.68
C ALA A 156 -21.45 27.42 41.20
N ASP A 157 -20.61 26.52 41.72
CA ASP A 157 -20.38 26.35 43.16
C ASP A 157 -19.53 27.50 43.77
N GLN A 158 -18.78 28.23 42.93
CA GLN A 158 -17.99 29.39 43.34
C GLN A 158 -18.82 30.69 43.40
N ASP A 159 -19.91 30.78 42.63
CA ASP A 159 -20.76 31.98 42.57
C ASP A 159 -21.82 32.02 43.72
N ASP A 160 -22.14 30.84 44.30
CA ASP A 160 -23.09 30.73 45.41
C ASP A 160 -22.43 30.95 46.81
N GLY A 161 -21.10 31.16 46.85
CA GLY A 161 -20.34 31.33 48.09
C GLY A 161 -19.88 32.76 48.42
N ALA A 162 -20.31 33.76 47.65
CA ALA A 162 -20.01 35.18 47.84
C ALA A 162 -21.28 35.97 48.21
#